data_b59c5300c4d61359d5e696410b59c9fc
#
_entry.id   b59c5300c4d61359d5e696410b59c9fc
#
_cell.length_a   1.000
_cell.length_b   1.000
_cell.length_c   1.000
_cell.angle_alpha   90.00
_cell.angle_beta   90.00
_cell.angle_gamma   90.00
#
_symmetry.space_group_name_H-M   'P 1'
#
loop_
_entity.id
_entity.type
_entity.pdbx_description
1 polymer ?
#
loop_
_entity_poly.entity_id
_entity_poly.type
_entity_poly.pdbx_seq_one_letter_code
_entity_poly.pdbx_strand_id
1 'polypeptide(L)'
;TEDAAAFLAATLLPAMLDGEDLRVDAPVSARTLSGSDEVVTAFTRWDHRLRPPTITTAGPVEPRPPASATGCCFSRGADSMVSAVVERAPAETLTHLIHVVGLEPVHSPATQAEEIRLARHVGDMVGLPVVVPRTNVRRLTDGRCDWADAHGATLASLALATDGLFGRVVVPSTQAVDEIVPFGSSPILEPHLSSESVTVVHDSVSLDRVGKVVLLARDRPDLLPHLKVCWAEDRPDNCGRCGKCLLTMCALQAADALHLATGFPDRIPLEEIRRLRPAPIQSRQHWVAVARALGADGDRGATRGAVLEALRRAARPGPRERALQWWEFLRGRRADPAPSWKDPARGFEWRHHTEMLSLMQRGRPARPISPQAEEPTVLARARPRGD
;
A
#
# COMPACT_ATOMS: atom_id res chain seq x y z
N THR A 1 -6.69 21.66 -15.99
CA THR A 1 -7.01 20.63 -17.00
C THR A 1 -8.49 20.72 -17.35
N GLU A 2 -8.85 20.49 -18.61
CA GLU A 2 -10.25 20.42 -19.04
C GLU A 2 -10.92 19.12 -18.58
N ASP A 3 -10.14 18.12 -18.23
CA ASP A 3 -10.60 16.82 -17.72
C ASP A 3 -10.75 16.83 -16.21
N ALA A 4 -11.99 16.62 -15.74
CA ALA A 4 -12.32 16.55 -14.33
C ALA A 4 -12.21 15.13 -13.72
N ALA A 5 -11.59 14.18 -14.41
CA ALA A 5 -11.40 12.80 -13.95
C ALA A 5 -10.73 12.72 -12.57
N ALA A 6 -9.79 13.64 -12.29
CA ALA A 6 -9.13 13.73 -10.99
C ALA A 6 -10.12 14.00 -9.85
N PHE A 7 -11.10 14.87 -10.07
CA PHE A 7 -12.14 15.17 -9.07
C PHE A 7 -13.12 14.01 -8.92
N LEU A 8 -13.51 13.35 -10.03
CA LEU A 8 -14.33 12.15 -9.96
C LEU A 8 -13.66 11.08 -9.09
N ALA A 9 -12.40 10.76 -9.36
CA ALA A 9 -11.66 9.75 -8.58
C ALA A 9 -11.57 10.10 -7.08
N ALA A 10 -11.35 11.38 -6.74
CA ALA A 10 -11.24 11.84 -5.35
C ALA A 10 -12.56 11.78 -4.57
N THR A 11 -13.70 11.98 -5.26
CA THR A 11 -15.02 12.13 -4.62
C THR A 11 -15.86 10.85 -4.65
N LEU A 12 -15.47 9.85 -5.44
CA LEU A 12 -16.24 8.63 -5.66
C LEU A 12 -16.55 7.88 -4.35
N LEU A 13 -15.54 7.54 -3.57
CA LEU A 13 -15.73 6.81 -2.32
C LEU A 13 -16.49 7.62 -1.24
N PRO A 14 -16.22 8.91 -1.02
CA PRO A 14 -17.06 9.76 -0.17
C PRO A 14 -18.55 9.72 -0.57
N ALA A 15 -18.88 9.88 -1.85
CA ALA A 15 -20.27 9.82 -2.31
C ALA A 15 -20.91 8.46 -2.07
N MET A 16 -20.19 7.36 -2.31
CA MET A 16 -20.67 6.02 -2.02
C MET A 16 -20.98 5.80 -0.54
N LEU A 17 -20.19 6.39 0.36
CA LEU A 17 -20.39 6.32 1.82
C LEU A 17 -21.59 7.16 2.27
N ASP A 18 -21.72 8.36 1.73
CA ASP A 18 -22.82 9.28 2.04
C ASP A 18 -24.13 8.81 1.38
N GLY A 19 -24.04 7.93 0.35
CA GLY A 19 -25.19 7.43 -0.42
C GLY A 19 -25.76 8.50 -1.35
N GLU A 20 -24.91 9.42 -1.81
CA GLU A 20 -25.27 10.55 -2.65
C GLU A 20 -24.83 10.34 -4.11
N ASP A 21 -25.56 10.94 -5.06
CA ASP A 21 -25.17 10.97 -6.46
C ASP A 21 -24.05 11.99 -6.70
N LEU A 22 -23.23 11.77 -7.73
CA LEU A 22 -22.15 12.65 -8.13
C LEU A 22 -22.53 13.45 -9.38
N ARG A 23 -22.49 14.77 -9.27
CA ARG A 23 -22.58 15.68 -10.41
C ARG A 23 -21.26 16.40 -10.63
N VAL A 24 -20.66 16.17 -11.79
CA VAL A 24 -19.42 16.83 -12.22
C VAL A 24 -19.74 17.78 -13.37
N ASP A 25 -19.84 19.09 -13.09
CA ASP A 25 -20.18 20.12 -14.07
C ASP A 25 -19.00 20.46 -15.01
N ALA A 26 -18.28 19.43 -15.45
CA ALA A 26 -17.16 19.50 -16.38
C ALA A 26 -17.06 18.21 -17.20
N PRO A 27 -16.35 18.22 -18.34
CA PRO A 27 -16.06 17.01 -19.08
C PRO A 27 -15.18 16.05 -18.28
N VAL A 28 -15.40 14.74 -18.44
CA VAL A 28 -14.63 13.67 -17.80
C VAL A 28 -14.19 12.67 -18.87
N SER A 29 -12.97 12.15 -18.73
CA SER A 29 -12.48 11.05 -19.54
C SER A 29 -13.48 9.89 -19.59
N ALA A 30 -13.82 9.44 -20.79
CA ALA A 30 -14.74 8.32 -20.98
C ALA A 30 -14.18 7.03 -20.36
N ARG A 31 -12.87 6.84 -20.45
CA ARG A 31 -12.17 5.71 -19.83
C ARG A 31 -12.28 5.74 -18.31
N THR A 32 -12.06 6.90 -17.67
CA THR A 32 -12.20 7.04 -16.21
C THR A 32 -13.65 6.83 -15.78
N LEU A 33 -14.61 7.37 -16.52
CA LEU A 33 -16.03 7.19 -16.21
C LEU A 33 -16.44 5.71 -16.27
N SER A 34 -16.09 5.01 -17.35
CA SER A 34 -16.35 3.56 -17.47
C SER A 34 -15.60 2.76 -16.41
N GLY A 35 -14.35 3.09 -16.11
CA GLY A 35 -13.56 2.41 -15.08
C GLY A 35 -14.10 2.65 -13.67
N SER A 36 -14.76 3.79 -13.41
CA SER A 36 -15.37 4.06 -12.10
C SER A 36 -16.51 3.08 -11.78
N ASP A 37 -17.19 2.50 -12.74
CA ASP A 37 -18.22 1.47 -12.54
C ASP A 37 -17.61 0.19 -11.98
N GLU A 38 -16.41 -0.19 -12.43
CA GLU A 38 -15.67 -1.35 -11.90
C GLU A 38 -15.22 -1.09 -10.46
N VAL A 39 -14.74 0.11 -10.15
CA VAL A 39 -14.37 0.52 -8.80
C VAL A 39 -15.58 0.51 -7.86
N VAL A 40 -16.70 1.06 -8.28
CA VAL A 40 -17.98 1.03 -7.55
C VAL A 40 -18.42 -0.41 -7.30
N THR A 41 -18.34 -1.27 -8.32
CA THR A 41 -18.68 -2.69 -8.21
C THR A 41 -17.80 -3.41 -7.19
N ALA A 42 -16.48 -3.17 -7.22
CA ALA A 42 -15.55 -3.76 -6.25
C ALA A 42 -15.88 -3.32 -4.82
N PHE A 43 -16.00 -2.03 -4.59
CA PHE A 43 -16.27 -1.49 -3.27
C PHE A 43 -17.63 -1.91 -2.71
N THR A 44 -18.70 -1.96 -3.49
CA THR A 44 -20.03 -2.39 -3.04
C THR A 44 -20.07 -3.88 -2.70
N ARG A 45 -19.24 -4.71 -3.36
CA ARG A 45 -19.08 -6.13 -2.99
C ARG A 45 -18.26 -6.32 -1.72
N TRP A 46 -17.35 -5.41 -1.45
CA TRP A 46 -16.50 -5.47 -0.25
C TRP A 46 -17.19 -4.91 0.98
N ASP A 47 -17.99 -3.86 0.82
CA ASP A 47 -18.72 -3.23 1.92
C ASP A 47 -20.14 -2.85 1.50
N HIS A 48 -21.11 -3.60 2.02
CA HIS A 48 -22.54 -3.42 1.72
C HIS A 48 -23.14 -2.10 2.23
N ARG A 49 -22.38 -1.32 3.02
CA ARG A 49 -22.79 0.03 3.45
C ARG A 49 -22.58 1.04 2.33
N LEU A 50 -21.70 0.73 1.38
CA LEU A 50 -21.43 1.60 0.23
C LEU A 50 -22.55 1.48 -0.79
N ARG A 51 -23.01 2.60 -1.29
CA ARG A 51 -24.08 2.70 -2.29
C ARG A 51 -23.51 3.15 -3.63
N PRO A 52 -23.89 2.53 -4.75
CA PRO A 52 -23.48 3.00 -6.06
C PRO A 52 -24.12 4.37 -6.33
N PRO A 53 -23.32 5.42 -6.64
CA PRO A 53 -23.84 6.71 -7.01
C PRO A 53 -24.28 6.74 -8.48
N THR A 54 -25.28 7.54 -8.81
CA THR A 54 -25.48 7.98 -10.19
C THR A 54 -24.44 9.07 -10.51
N ILE A 55 -23.63 8.86 -11.56
CA ILE A 55 -22.61 9.83 -11.97
C ILE A 55 -23.10 10.58 -13.21
N THR A 56 -23.17 11.90 -13.11
CA THR A 56 -23.52 12.78 -14.24
C THR A 56 -22.37 13.74 -14.52
N THR A 57 -22.02 13.94 -15.80
CA THR A 57 -20.93 14.81 -16.25
C THR A 57 -21.41 15.75 -17.36
N ALA A 58 -20.59 16.76 -17.68
CA ALA A 58 -20.89 17.64 -18.84
C ALA A 58 -20.57 16.96 -20.19
N GLY A 59 -20.20 15.70 -20.21
CA GLY A 59 -19.86 14.91 -21.39
C GLY A 59 -18.43 14.40 -21.38
N PRO A 60 -17.99 13.70 -22.43
CA PRO A 60 -16.62 13.22 -22.54
C PRO A 60 -15.66 14.37 -22.85
N VAL A 61 -14.41 14.23 -22.40
CA VAL A 61 -13.32 15.11 -22.81
C VAL A 61 -12.73 14.61 -24.13
N GLU A 62 -12.28 15.55 -24.98
CA GLU A 62 -11.53 15.18 -26.19
C GLU A 62 -10.17 14.56 -25.80
N PRO A 63 -9.87 13.32 -26.26
CA PRO A 63 -8.62 12.66 -25.94
C PRO A 63 -7.40 13.45 -26.39
N ARG A 64 -6.42 13.56 -25.52
CA ARG A 64 -5.09 14.10 -25.84
C ARG A 64 -4.05 12.97 -25.90
N PRO A 65 -3.01 13.11 -26.73
CA PRO A 65 -1.90 12.17 -26.69
C PRO A 65 -1.28 12.14 -25.28
N PRO A 66 -0.98 10.95 -24.74
CA PRO A 66 -0.32 10.85 -23.46
C PRO A 66 1.09 11.45 -23.53
N ALA A 67 1.51 12.11 -22.45
CA ALA A 67 2.90 12.54 -22.30
C ALA A 67 3.84 11.32 -22.27
N SER A 68 5.10 11.50 -22.68
CA SER A 68 6.09 10.41 -22.71
C SER A 68 6.68 10.08 -21.34
N ALA A 69 6.53 10.97 -20.36
CA ALA A 69 7.12 10.78 -19.03
C ALA A 69 6.32 9.78 -18.18
N THR A 70 7.05 8.99 -17.39
CA THR A 70 6.52 8.04 -16.41
C THR A 70 6.92 8.48 -15.00
N GLY A 71 5.94 8.79 -14.15
CA GLY A 71 6.14 9.12 -12.75
C GLY A 71 5.88 7.92 -11.83
N CYS A 72 6.60 7.84 -10.70
CA CYS A 72 6.31 6.86 -9.65
C CYS A 72 5.97 7.56 -8.34
N CYS A 73 4.83 7.24 -7.73
CA CYS A 73 4.48 7.73 -6.39
C CYS A 73 5.56 7.29 -5.38
N PHE A 74 6.12 8.25 -4.66
CA PHE A 74 7.33 8.04 -3.87
C PHE A 74 7.22 8.64 -2.47
N SER A 75 7.17 7.77 -1.46
CA SER A 75 7.08 8.14 -0.03
C SER A 75 8.35 7.78 0.77
N ARG A 76 9.38 7.26 0.14
CA ARG A 76 10.54 6.62 0.78
C ARG A 76 10.19 5.36 1.59
N GLY A 77 8.95 4.87 1.55
CA GLY A 77 8.55 3.58 2.11
C GLY A 77 9.12 2.41 1.31
N ALA A 78 9.18 1.22 1.91
CA ALA A 78 9.75 0.03 1.25
C ALA A 78 9.11 -0.25 -0.12
N ASP A 79 7.79 -0.10 -0.23
CA ASP A 79 7.07 -0.33 -1.47
C ASP A 79 7.54 0.63 -2.58
N SER A 80 7.60 1.93 -2.27
CA SER A 80 8.02 2.95 -3.23
C SER A 80 9.51 2.94 -3.54
N MET A 81 10.36 2.53 -2.58
CA MET A 81 11.80 2.33 -2.82
C MET A 81 12.03 1.18 -3.81
N VAL A 82 11.32 0.05 -3.64
CA VAL A 82 11.40 -1.07 -4.58
C VAL A 82 10.95 -0.64 -5.96
N SER A 83 9.78 0.01 -6.07
CA SER A 83 9.30 0.50 -7.37
C SER A 83 10.24 1.51 -8.03
N ALA A 84 11.03 2.25 -7.26
CA ALA A 84 12.02 3.17 -7.81
C ALA A 84 13.25 2.47 -8.42
N VAL A 85 13.58 1.24 -7.99
CA VAL A 85 14.84 0.57 -8.34
C VAL A 85 14.69 -0.72 -9.14
N VAL A 86 13.49 -1.32 -9.22
CA VAL A 86 13.28 -2.53 -10.02
C VAL A 86 13.46 -2.24 -11.50
N GLU A 87 14.07 -3.17 -12.20
CA GLU A 87 14.21 -3.11 -13.65
C GLU A 87 12.85 -3.20 -14.35
N ARG A 88 12.70 -2.45 -15.43
CA ARG A 88 11.50 -2.38 -16.26
C ARG A 88 11.84 -2.48 -17.74
N ALA A 89 10.85 -2.86 -18.53
CA ALA A 89 10.96 -2.78 -19.98
C ALA A 89 11.21 -1.29 -20.39
N PRO A 90 11.93 -1.04 -21.49
CA PRO A 90 12.26 0.33 -21.91
C PRO A 90 11.06 1.27 -22.00
N ALA A 91 9.92 0.79 -22.50
CA ALA A 91 8.67 1.57 -22.59
C ALA A 91 8.03 1.89 -21.22
N GLU A 92 8.48 1.27 -20.14
CA GLU A 92 7.97 1.41 -18.79
C GLU A 92 8.97 2.09 -17.83
N THR A 93 10.13 2.51 -18.37
CA THR A 93 11.19 3.14 -17.60
C THR A 93 10.70 4.39 -16.89
N LEU A 94 10.99 4.48 -15.60
CA LEU A 94 10.67 5.68 -14.82
C LEU A 94 11.52 6.86 -15.28
N THR A 95 10.89 8.03 -15.32
CA THR A 95 11.54 9.29 -15.62
C THR A 95 11.59 10.21 -14.39
N HIS A 96 10.65 10.05 -13.46
CA HIS A 96 10.51 10.90 -12.27
C HIS A 96 9.98 10.13 -11.08
N LEU A 97 10.30 10.62 -9.88
CA LEU A 97 9.61 10.29 -8.64
C LEU A 97 8.60 11.38 -8.30
N ILE A 98 7.44 11.01 -7.75
CA ILE A 98 6.37 11.94 -7.36
C ILE A 98 6.22 11.88 -5.84
N HIS A 99 6.78 12.86 -5.13
CA HIS A 99 6.64 12.97 -3.68
C HIS A 99 5.50 13.94 -3.32
N VAL A 100 4.37 13.40 -2.89
CA VAL A 100 3.16 14.20 -2.63
C VAL A 100 3.19 14.76 -1.21
N VAL A 101 3.02 16.09 -1.09
CA VAL A 101 2.86 16.79 0.19
C VAL A 101 1.40 17.02 0.50
N GLY A 102 0.99 16.75 1.75
CA GLY A 102 -0.38 16.93 2.23
C GLY A 102 -1.18 15.62 2.40
N LEU A 103 -0.53 14.46 2.19
CA LEU A 103 -1.12 13.15 2.49
C LEU A 103 -0.93 12.74 3.97
N GLU A 104 0.07 13.29 4.65
CA GLU A 104 0.34 13.03 6.06
C GLU A 104 -0.10 14.25 6.91
N PRO A 105 -1.32 14.23 7.49
CA PRO A 105 -1.91 15.42 8.13
C PRO A 105 -1.19 15.86 9.41
N VAL A 106 -0.40 14.97 10.01
CA VAL A 106 0.34 15.26 11.26
C VAL A 106 1.67 15.99 11.00
N HIS A 107 2.14 16.07 9.76
CA HIS A 107 3.45 16.63 9.45
C HIS A 107 3.41 18.15 9.39
N SER A 108 4.24 18.80 10.22
CA SER A 108 4.48 20.25 10.20
C SER A 108 5.16 20.70 8.90
N PRO A 109 5.11 21.99 8.56
CA PRO A 109 5.85 22.52 7.41
C PRO A 109 7.36 22.23 7.47
N ALA A 110 7.95 22.19 8.66
CA ALA A 110 9.36 21.86 8.85
C ALA A 110 9.66 20.40 8.50
N THR A 111 8.83 19.48 9.01
CA THR A 111 8.93 18.05 8.69
C THR A 111 8.72 17.81 7.19
N GLN A 112 7.71 18.46 6.57
CA GLN A 112 7.48 18.36 5.13
C GLN A 112 8.69 18.87 4.30
N ALA A 113 9.31 19.97 4.71
CA ALA A 113 10.49 20.50 4.03
C ALA A 113 11.67 19.53 4.08
N GLU A 114 11.88 18.89 5.24
CA GLU A 114 12.92 17.88 5.41
C GLU A 114 12.62 16.60 4.63
N GLU A 115 11.37 16.15 4.59
CA GLU A 115 10.96 15.01 3.77
C GLU A 115 11.17 15.24 2.28
N ILE A 116 10.89 16.45 1.78
CA ILE A 116 11.18 16.84 0.39
C ILE A 116 12.70 16.78 0.12
N ARG A 117 13.50 17.31 1.05
CA ARG A 117 14.98 17.29 0.91
C ARG A 117 15.50 15.86 0.85
N LEU A 118 15.00 14.98 1.74
CA LEU A 118 15.38 13.57 1.78
C LEU A 118 14.86 12.79 0.56
N ALA A 119 13.65 13.10 0.08
CA ALA A 119 13.14 12.49 -1.14
C ALA A 119 13.99 12.84 -2.36
N ARG A 120 14.42 14.10 -2.49
CA ARG A 120 15.33 14.54 -3.56
C ARG A 120 16.69 13.87 -3.45
N HIS A 121 17.24 13.77 -2.24
CA HIS A 121 18.50 13.07 -2.03
C HIS A 121 18.43 11.61 -2.52
N VAL A 122 17.36 10.88 -2.19
CA VAL A 122 17.17 9.52 -2.73
C VAL A 122 16.94 9.54 -4.23
N GLY A 123 16.23 10.54 -4.76
CA GLY A 123 16.08 10.75 -6.21
C GLY A 123 17.44 10.85 -6.91
N ASP A 124 18.37 11.63 -6.35
CA ASP A 124 19.74 11.75 -6.86
C ASP A 124 20.48 10.41 -6.81
N MET A 125 20.33 9.63 -5.72
CA MET A 125 20.95 8.30 -5.57
C MET A 125 20.47 7.27 -6.61
N VAL A 126 19.21 7.39 -7.06
CA VAL A 126 18.61 6.48 -8.05
C VAL A 126 18.58 7.08 -9.47
N GLY A 127 19.07 8.31 -9.65
CA GLY A 127 19.12 9.00 -10.95
C GLY A 127 17.75 9.47 -11.46
N LEU A 128 16.79 9.73 -10.58
CA LEU A 128 15.44 10.15 -10.92
C LEU A 128 15.08 11.50 -10.27
N PRO A 129 14.78 12.55 -11.05
CA PRO A 129 14.32 13.82 -10.50
C PRO A 129 12.99 13.67 -9.75
N VAL A 130 12.82 14.49 -8.70
CA VAL A 130 11.63 14.44 -7.83
C VAL A 130 10.72 15.62 -8.10
N VAL A 131 9.49 15.33 -8.52
CA VAL A 131 8.37 16.29 -8.61
C VAL A 131 7.61 16.28 -7.28
N VAL A 132 7.23 17.47 -6.80
CA VAL A 132 6.61 17.63 -5.46
C VAL A 132 5.28 18.35 -5.59
N PRO A 133 4.18 17.64 -5.94
CA PRO A 133 2.84 18.20 -5.92
C PRO A 133 2.38 18.40 -4.47
N ARG A 134 1.51 19.42 -4.27
CA ARG A 134 0.84 19.67 -2.99
C ARG A 134 -0.66 19.45 -3.14
N THR A 135 -1.26 18.84 -2.13
CA THR A 135 -2.70 18.56 -2.14
C THR A 135 -3.33 18.83 -0.78
N ASN A 136 -4.63 19.10 -0.80
CA ASN A 136 -5.49 19.15 0.36
C ASN A 136 -6.63 18.12 0.29
N VAL A 137 -6.49 17.10 -0.56
CA VAL A 137 -7.51 16.08 -0.82
C VAL A 137 -7.97 15.34 0.45
N ARG A 138 -7.10 15.26 1.46
CA ARG A 138 -7.45 14.71 2.77
C ARG A 138 -8.65 15.42 3.43
N ARG A 139 -8.91 16.70 3.09
CA ARG A 139 -10.11 17.40 3.57
C ARG A 139 -11.42 16.81 3.04
N LEU A 140 -11.39 16.10 1.92
CA LEU A 140 -12.55 15.41 1.36
C LEU A 140 -12.77 14.05 2.02
N THR A 141 -11.71 13.38 2.45
CA THR A 141 -11.75 12.00 2.93
C THR A 141 -11.70 11.90 4.46
N ASP A 142 -10.96 12.79 5.14
CA ASP A 142 -10.79 12.71 6.60
C ASP A 142 -12.13 12.94 7.32
N GLY A 143 -12.42 12.05 8.28
CA GLY A 143 -13.68 12.07 9.02
C GLY A 143 -14.88 11.41 8.29
N ARG A 144 -14.74 11.10 7.00
CA ARG A 144 -15.75 10.39 6.20
C ARG A 144 -15.31 8.98 5.84
N CYS A 145 -14.13 8.85 5.24
CA CYS A 145 -13.56 7.58 4.78
C CYS A 145 -12.41 7.13 5.69
N ASP A 146 -12.29 5.82 5.89
CA ASP A 146 -11.03 5.28 6.38
C ASP A 146 -9.94 5.51 5.32
N TRP A 147 -8.78 6.04 5.74
CA TRP A 147 -7.65 6.24 4.83
C TRP A 147 -7.21 4.94 4.14
N ALA A 148 -7.34 3.81 4.84
CA ALA A 148 -7.05 2.49 4.26
C ALA A 148 -7.96 2.15 3.07
N ASP A 149 -9.14 2.74 2.96
CA ASP A 149 -10.06 2.54 1.84
C ASP A 149 -9.93 3.64 0.77
N ALA A 150 -9.53 4.85 1.15
CA ALA A 150 -9.53 6.02 0.26
C ALA A 150 -8.21 6.27 -0.47
N HIS A 151 -7.07 5.75 0.03
CA HIS A 151 -5.76 6.20 -0.42
C HIS A 151 -5.44 5.85 -1.88
N GLY A 152 -5.91 4.72 -2.41
CA GLY A 152 -5.68 4.35 -3.81
C GLY A 152 -6.40 5.27 -4.79
N ALA A 153 -7.70 5.53 -4.56
CA ALA A 153 -8.45 6.51 -5.35
C ALA A 153 -7.86 7.92 -5.23
N THR A 154 -7.33 8.26 -4.05
CA THR A 154 -6.58 9.51 -3.84
C THR A 154 -5.30 9.56 -4.70
N LEU A 155 -4.51 8.50 -4.73
CA LEU A 155 -3.29 8.44 -5.56
C LEU A 155 -3.63 8.47 -7.05
N ALA A 156 -4.69 7.78 -7.47
CA ALA A 156 -5.19 7.85 -8.85
C ALA A 156 -5.66 9.28 -9.21
N SER A 157 -6.39 9.94 -8.32
CA SER A 157 -6.79 11.35 -8.49
C SER A 157 -5.58 12.27 -8.71
N LEU A 158 -4.55 12.11 -7.88
CA LEU A 158 -3.31 12.87 -8.01
C LEU A 158 -2.57 12.55 -9.32
N ALA A 159 -2.56 11.29 -9.75
CA ALA A 159 -2.03 10.88 -11.03
C ALA A 159 -2.76 11.57 -12.19
N LEU A 160 -4.09 11.54 -12.20
CA LEU A 160 -4.91 12.21 -13.20
C LEU A 160 -4.71 13.72 -13.20
N ALA A 161 -4.49 14.34 -12.05
CA ALA A 161 -4.18 15.77 -11.94
C ALA A 161 -2.82 16.15 -12.55
N THR A 162 -1.98 15.18 -12.90
CA THR A 162 -0.70 15.40 -13.60
C THR A 162 -0.81 15.28 -15.13
N ASP A 163 -2.03 15.27 -15.68
CA ASP A 163 -2.26 15.27 -17.10
C ASP A 163 -1.42 16.36 -17.81
N GLY A 164 -0.78 15.97 -18.91
CA GLY A 164 0.17 16.80 -19.64
C GLY A 164 1.61 16.77 -19.10
N LEU A 165 1.85 16.29 -17.87
CA LEU A 165 3.19 16.04 -17.33
C LEU A 165 3.60 14.57 -17.47
N PHE A 166 2.71 13.66 -17.10
CA PHE A 166 2.93 12.23 -17.14
C PHE A 166 1.84 11.53 -17.96
N GLY A 167 2.24 10.65 -18.88
CA GLY A 167 1.32 9.74 -19.56
C GLY A 167 1.15 8.42 -18.81
N ARG A 168 2.01 8.16 -17.83
CA ARG A 168 1.97 6.97 -16.98
C ARG A 168 2.36 7.31 -15.55
N VAL A 169 1.58 6.86 -14.58
CA VAL A 169 1.89 7.01 -13.15
C VAL A 169 1.84 5.65 -12.47
N VAL A 170 2.93 5.31 -11.82
CA VAL A 170 3.12 4.06 -11.09
C VAL A 170 2.72 4.26 -9.63
N VAL A 171 1.82 3.42 -9.15
CA VAL A 171 1.43 3.33 -7.73
C VAL A 171 2.05 2.05 -7.16
N PRO A 172 3.00 2.17 -6.22
CA PRO A 172 3.66 1.02 -5.60
C PRO A 172 2.69 0.16 -4.79
N SER A 173 2.65 -1.14 -5.06
CA SER A 173 1.80 -2.07 -4.34
C SER A 173 2.22 -2.23 -2.89
N THR A 174 1.24 -2.36 -2.01
CA THR A 174 1.45 -2.76 -0.61
C THR A 174 1.38 -4.28 -0.43
N GLN A 175 0.62 -4.97 -1.30
CA GLN A 175 0.32 -6.40 -1.22
C GLN A 175 0.93 -7.16 -2.39
N ALA A 176 1.30 -8.42 -2.15
CA ALA A 176 1.60 -9.35 -3.23
C ALA A 176 0.30 -9.88 -3.85
N VAL A 177 0.38 -10.39 -5.08
CA VAL A 177 -0.79 -10.86 -5.84
C VAL A 177 -1.56 -11.98 -5.12
N ASP A 178 -0.87 -12.83 -4.39
CA ASP A 178 -1.43 -13.93 -3.59
C ASP A 178 -1.94 -13.49 -2.20
N GLU A 179 -1.69 -12.22 -1.83
CA GLU A 179 -2.14 -11.60 -0.58
C GLU A 179 -3.25 -10.57 -0.77
N ILE A 180 -3.77 -10.40 -1.98
CA ILE A 180 -4.78 -9.39 -2.29
C ILE A 180 -6.04 -9.64 -1.43
N VAL A 181 -6.36 -8.64 -0.64
CA VAL A 181 -7.61 -8.53 0.12
C VAL A 181 -8.25 -7.17 -0.17
N PRO A 182 -9.54 -6.99 0.11
CA PRO A 182 -10.18 -5.68 0.02
C PRO A 182 -9.37 -4.59 0.73
N PHE A 183 -8.86 -3.64 -0.04
CA PHE A 183 -8.01 -2.55 0.43
C PHE A 183 -8.04 -1.42 -0.59
N GLY A 184 -8.04 -0.18 -0.14
CA GLY A 184 -8.24 0.99 -1.00
C GLY A 184 -7.20 1.22 -2.08
N SER A 185 -6.06 0.51 -2.05
CA SER A 185 -5.08 0.47 -3.13
C SER A 185 -4.86 -0.98 -3.55
N SER A 186 -5.15 -1.29 -4.79
CA SER A 186 -5.18 -2.65 -5.32
C SER A 186 -5.05 -2.66 -6.84
N PRO A 187 -4.43 -3.68 -7.43
CA PRO A 187 -4.37 -3.82 -8.89
C PRO A 187 -5.73 -3.93 -9.58
N ILE A 188 -6.80 -4.13 -8.82
CA ILE A 188 -8.19 -4.16 -9.31
C ILE A 188 -8.94 -2.84 -9.07
N LEU A 189 -8.29 -1.77 -8.65
CA LEU A 189 -8.90 -0.46 -8.40
C LEU A 189 -8.24 0.63 -9.24
N GLU A 190 -7.02 1.05 -8.90
CA GLU A 190 -6.39 2.23 -9.51
C GLU A 190 -6.25 2.16 -11.02
N PRO A 191 -5.92 1.00 -11.65
CA PRO A 191 -5.84 0.94 -13.11
C PRO A 191 -7.15 1.29 -13.82
N HIS A 192 -8.30 1.03 -13.18
CA HIS A 192 -9.62 1.41 -13.70
C HIS A 192 -9.88 2.93 -13.64
N LEU A 193 -9.15 3.65 -12.78
CA LEU A 193 -9.23 5.11 -12.71
C LEU A 193 -8.25 5.80 -13.68
N SER A 194 -7.75 5.13 -14.70
CA SER A 194 -6.96 5.72 -15.79
C SER A 194 -7.81 6.59 -16.71
N SER A 195 -7.20 7.60 -17.33
CA SER A 195 -7.79 8.34 -18.46
C SER A 195 -7.16 7.92 -19.80
N GLU A 196 -7.59 8.52 -20.89
CA GLU A 196 -6.97 8.34 -22.21
C GLU A 196 -5.54 8.87 -22.24
N SER A 197 -5.28 9.96 -21.50
CA SER A 197 -3.98 10.64 -21.46
C SER A 197 -3.07 10.19 -20.31
N VAL A 198 -3.61 9.61 -19.23
CA VAL A 198 -2.85 9.16 -18.06
C VAL A 198 -3.21 7.73 -17.70
N THR A 199 -2.26 6.83 -17.85
CA THR A 199 -2.40 5.44 -17.38
C THR A 199 -1.89 5.31 -15.95
N VAL A 200 -2.75 4.87 -15.02
CA VAL A 200 -2.39 4.51 -13.65
C VAL A 200 -2.04 3.03 -13.59
N VAL A 201 -0.87 2.72 -13.06
CA VAL A 201 -0.34 1.35 -12.99
C VAL A 201 -0.07 0.97 -11.56
N HIS A 202 -0.57 -0.19 -11.15
CA HIS A 202 -0.23 -0.80 -9.87
C HIS A 202 1.00 -1.69 -10.05
N ASP A 203 2.05 -1.49 -9.25
CA ASP A 203 3.40 -2.04 -9.51
C ASP A 203 3.92 -2.93 -8.39
N SER A 204 4.88 -3.81 -8.71
CA SER A 204 5.62 -4.65 -7.75
C SER A 204 4.73 -5.60 -6.94
N VAL A 205 3.69 -6.15 -7.59
CA VAL A 205 2.74 -7.11 -6.99
C VAL A 205 3.30 -8.53 -6.82
N SER A 206 4.50 -8.80 -7.32
CA SER A 206 5.15 -10.12 -7.19
C SER A 206 5.82 -10.33 -5.82
N LEU A 207 5.98 -9.28 -5.03
CA LEU A 207 6.68 -9.31 -3.74
C LEU A 207 5.77 -8.86 -2.61
N ASP A 208 5.74 -9.63 -1.53
CA ASP A 208 5.20 -9.20 -0.25
C ASP A 208 6.12 -8.14 0.40
N ARG A 209 5.71 -7.58 1.51
CA ARG A 209 6.47 -6.54 2.21
C ARG A 209 7.83 -7.02 2.72
N VAL A 210 7.93 -8.28 3.12
CA VAL A 210 9.21 -8.87 3.56
C VAL A 210 10.14 -9.04 2.37
N GLY A 211 9.64 -9.59 1.27
CA GLY A 211 10.38 -9.76 0.01
C GLY A 211 10.93 -8.44 -0.52
N LYS A 212 10.14 -7.35 -0.42
CA LYS A 212 10.59 -6.00 -0.78
C LYS A 212 11.76 -5.51 0.07
N VAL A 213 11.72 -5.72 1.39
CA VAL A 213 12.81 -5.35 2.29
C VAL A 213 14.05 -6.21 2.01
N VAL A 214 13.88 -7.50 1.77
CA VAL A 214 14.98 -8.43 1.40
C VAL A 214 15.62 -8.01 0.09
N LEU A 215 14.83 -7.64 -0.93
CA LEU A 215 15.33 -7.14 -2.21
C LEU A 215 16.19 -5.87 -2.01
N LEU A 216 15.68 -4.89 -1.27
CA LEU A 216 16.43 -3.67 -0.97
C LEU A 216 17.73 -3.96 -0.21
N ALA A 217 17.68 -4.84 0.78
CA ALA A 217 18.86 -5.22 1.57
C ALA A 217 19.93 -5.91 0.72
N ARG A 218 19.53 -6.68 -0.28
CA ARG A 218 20.43 -7.39 -1.18
C ARG A 218 21.01 -6.49 -2.27
N ASP A 219 20.14 -5.73 -2.94
CA ASP A 219 20.48 -5.06 -4.19
C ASP A 219 20.82 -3.58 -4.01
N ARG A 220 20.24 -2.93 -3.01
CA ARG A 220 20.42 -1.50 -2.73
C ARG A 220 20.50 -1.22 -1.22
N PRO A 221 21.48 -1.83 -0.52
CA PRO A 221 21.67 -1.58 0.92
C PRO A 221 21.95 -0.11 1.24
N ASP A 222 22.49 0.65 0.28
CA ASP A 222 22.70 2.09 0.35
C ASP A 222 21.42 2.92 0.56
N LEU A 223 20.25 2.38 0.20
CA LEU A 223 18.95 3.04 0.39
C LEU A 223 18.33 2.77 1.77
N LEU A 224 18.77 1.76 2.51
CA LEU A 224 18.18 1.39 3.80
C LEU A 224 18.23 2.50 4.86
N PRO A 225 19.31 3.32 4.97
CA PRO A 225 19.32 4.47 5.88
C PRO A 225 18.22 5.51 5.61
N HIS A 226 17.70 5.54 4.37
CA HIS A 226 16.73 6.52 3.91
C HIS A 226 15.28 6.02 3.94
N LEU A 227 15.03 4.78 4.38
CA LEU A 227 13.68 4.25 4.54
C LEU A 227 12.86 5.07 5.53
N LYS A 228 11.65 5.47 5.11
CA LYS A 228 10.66 6.17 5.94
C LYS A 228 9.32 5.44 5.85
N VAL A 229 8.91 4.82 6.94
CA VAL A 229 7.64 4.09 7.02
C VAL A 229 6.69 4.63 8.10
N CYS A 230 7.20 5.48 8.99
CA CYS A 230 6.44 6.08 10.08
C CYS A 230 5.52 7.20 9.56
N TRP A 231 4.28 7.18 10.00
CA TRP A 231 3.28 8.21 9.76
C TRP A 231 2.63 8.71 11.07
N ALA A 232 3.05 8.13 12.20
CA ALA A 232 2.37 8.30 13.48
C ALA A 232 2.80 9.57 14.23
N GLU A 233 3.92 10.17 13.85
CA GLU A 233 4.52 11.30 14.57
C GLU A 233 4.99 12.38 13.58
N ASP A 234 5.03 13.63 14.04
CA ASP A 234 5.60 14.76 13.29
C ASP A 234 7.13 14.70 13.31
N ARG A 235 7.70 13.86 12.44
CA ARG A 235 9.15 13.64 12.33
C ARG A 235 9.53 13.11 10.95
N PRO A 236 10.73 13.43 10.45
CA PRO A 236 11.19 12.99 9.12
C PRO A 236 11.79 11.57 9.13
N ASP A 237 11.98 10.96 10.30
CA ASP A 237 12.54 9.61 10.52
C ASP A 237 11.52 8.66 11.14
N ASN A 238 11.95 7.47 11.57
CA ASN A 238 11.08 6.43 12.08
C ASN A 238 11.02 6.41 13.61
N CYS A 239 9.82 6.31 14.20
CA CYS A 239 9.65 6.27 15.65
C CYS A 239 10.10 4.95 16.30
N GLY A 240 10.23 3.86 15.54
CA GLY A 240 10.64 2.54 16.00
C GLY A 240 9.60 1.79 16.85
N ARG A 241 8.40 2.36 17.09
CA ARG A 241 7.38 1.79 18.00
C ARG A 241 5.99 1.64 17.41
N CYS A 242 5.65 2.35 16.35
CA CYS A 242 4.37 2.14 15.67
C CYS A 242 4.38 0.83 14.86
N GLY A 243 3.20 0.31 14.53
CA GLY A 243 3.06 -0.96 13.83
C GLY A 243 3.84 -1.07 12.52
N LYS A 244 3.90 0.01 11.71
CA LYS A 244 4.68 0.03 10.47
C LYS A 244 6.19 0.00 10.74
N CYS A 245 6.69 0.76 11.73
CA CYS A 245 8.10 0.73 12.11
C CYS A 245 8.51 -0.66 12.61
N LEU A 246 7.74 -1.22 13.54
CA LEU A 246 8.02 -2.54 14.11
C LEU A 246 8.01 -3.64 13.04
N LEU A 247 7.03 -3.62 12.13
CA LEU A 247 6.95 -4.56 11.02
C LEU A 247 8.20 -4.49 10.13
N THR A 248 8.61 -3.27 9.76
CA THR A 248 9.78 -3.05 8.91
C THR A 248 11.07 -3.45 9.61
N MET A 249 11.23 -3.11 10.90
CA MET A 249 12.39 -3.54 11.69
C MET A 249 12.50 -5.07 11.77
N CYS A 250 11.37 -5.77 11.95
CA CYS A 250 11.34 -7.23 11.94
C CYS A 250 11.72 -7.81 10.58
N ALA A 251 11.26 -7.22 9.48
CA ALA A 251 11.64 -7.62 8.12
C ALA A 251 13.14 -7.37 7.85
N LEU A 252 13.67 -6.21 8.27
CA LEU A 252 15.09 -5.90 8.21
C LEU A 252 15.94 -6.88 9.06
N GLN A 253 15.48 -7.25 10.25
CA GLN A 253 16.14 -8.25 11.06
C GLN A 253 16.14 -9.63 10.40
N ALA A 254 15.01 -10.01 9.76
CA ALA A 254 14.94 -11.26 9.00
C ALA A 254 15.94 -11.29 7.83
N ALA A 255 16.16 -10.12 7.19
CA ALA A 255 17.14 -9.92 6.11
C ALA A 255 18.59 -9.70 6.62
N ASP A 256 18.83 -9.70 7.93
CA ASP A 256 20.13 -9.37 8.56
C ASP A 256 20.64 -7.93 8.24
N ALA A 257 19.71 -7.02 8.01
CA ALA A 257 20.01 -5.68 7.51
C ALA A 257 19.52 -4.54 8.43
N LEU A 258 19.02 -4.85 9.64
CA LEU A 258 18.53 -3.81 10.55
C LEU A 258 19.63 -2.81 10.92
N HIS A 259 20.87 -3.27 11.08
CA HIS A 259 22.04 -2.44 11.39
C HIS A 259 22.40 -1.44 10.26
N LEU A 260 21.96 -1.70 9.04
CA LEU A 260 22.17 -0.80 7.89
C LEU A 260 21.10 0.29 7.81
N ALA A 261 19.94 0.07 8.42
CA ALA A 261 18.81 0.99 8.36
C ALA A 261 18.85 2.02 9.51
N THR A 262 19.83 2.91 9.49
CA THR A 262 20.12 3.87 10.58
C THR A 262 19.00 4.87 10.88
N GLY A 263 17.97 4.96 10.02
CA GLY A 263 16.73 5.70 10.29
C GLY A 263 15.78 5.00 11.28
N PHE A 264 16.16 3.82 11.80
CA PHE A 264 15.45 3.07 12.84
C PHE A 264 16.31 2.90 14.08
N PRO A 265 15.71 2.62 15.26
CA PRO A 265 16.46 2.16 16.41
C PRO A 265 17.22 0.84 16.16
N ASP A 266 18.38 0.69 16.76
CA ASP A 266 19.23 -0.51 16.60
C ASP A 266 18.61 -1.80 17.15
N ARG A 267 17.61 -1.66 18.03
CA ARG A 267 16.97 -2.79 18.71
C ARG A 267 15.46 -2.76 18.55
N ILE A 268 14.89 -3.94 18.34
CA ILE A 268 13.45 -4.11 18.26
C ILE A 268 12.86 -4.16 19.68
N PRO A 269 11.92 -3.27 20.03
CA PRO A 269 11.27 -3.28 21.33
C PRO A 269 10.21 -4.40 21.40
N LEU A 270 10.60 -5.59 21.85
CA LEU A 270 9.75 -6.80 21.84
C LEU A 270 8.45 -6.62 22.63
N GLU A 271 8.46 -5.84 23.69
CA GLU A 271 7.25 -5.56 24.48
C GLU A 271 6.21 -4.75 23.66
N GLU A 272 6.67 -3.85 22.80
CA GLU A 272 5.76 -3.13 21.92
C GLU A 272 5.15 -4.08 20.87
N ILE A 273 5.92 -5.03 20.34
CA ILE A 273 5.39 -6.08 19.46
C ILE A 273 4.34 -6.91 20.19
N ARG A 274 4.61 -7.36 21.43
CA ARG A 274 3.65 -8.14 22.22
C ARG A 274 2.36 -7.40 22.49
N ARG A 275 2.38 -6.06 22.57
CA ARG A 275 1.19 -5.19 22.76
C ARG A 275 0.38 -4.98 21.49
N LEU A 276 0.96 -5.23 20.32
CA LEU A 276 0.25 -5.05 19.06
C LEU A 276 -1.00 -5.94 18.99
N ARG A 277 -1.99 -5.42 18.28
CA ARG A 277 -3.18 -6.15 17.88
C ARG A 277 -3.32 -6.00 16.36
N PRO A 278 -2.64 -6.87 15.59
CA PRO A 278 -2.72 -6.81 14.14
C PRO A 278 -4.17 -6.93 13.64
N ALA A 279 -4.70 -5.82 13.20
CA ALA A 279 -6.01 -5.68 12.56
C ALA A 279 -5.94 -4.43 11.68
N PRO A 280 -6.49 -4.40 10.51
CA PRO A 280 -7.30 -5.37 9.80
C PRO A 280 -6.49 -6.52 9.15
N ILE A 281 -7.14 -7.32 8.29
CA ILE A 281 -6.60 -8.56 7.71
C ILE A 281 -5.25 -8.38 6.98
N GLN A 282 -5.08 -7.33 6.16
CA GLN A 282 -3.83 -7.05 5.46
C GLN A 282 -2.66 -6.81 6.43
N SER A 283 -2.91 -6.15 7.56
CA SER A 283 -1.89 -5.98 8.60
C SER A 283 -1.47 -7.33 9.18
N ARG A 284 -2.43 -8.23 9.40
CA ARG A 284 -2.18 -9.57 9.91
C ARG A 284 -1.35 -10.42 8.97
N GLN A 285 -1.64 -10.36 7.65
CA GLN A 285 -0.88 -11.06 6.61
C GLN A 285 0.60 -10.67 6.64
N HIS A 286 0.92 -9.39 6.70
CA HIS A 286 2.29 -8.90 6.80
C HIS A 286 3.01 -9.42 8.06
N TRP A 287 2.32 -9.51 9.21
CA TRP A 287 2.91 -10.06 10.44
C TRP A 287 3.12 -11.58 10.36
N VAL A 288 2.26 -12.30 9.65
CA VAL A 288 2.44 -13.73 9.35
C VAL A 288 3.66 -13.92 8.45
N ALA A 289 3.82 -13.11 7.39
CA ALA A 289 4.99 -13.15 6.51
C ALA A 289 6.29 -12.90 7.28
N VAL A 290 6.31 -11.88 8.15
CA VAL A 290 7.45 -11.62 9.04
C VAL A 290 7.76 -12.80 9.96
N ALA A 291 6.73 -13.40 10.60
CA ALA A 291 6.93 -14.55 11.47
C ALA A 291 7.49 -15.77 10.75
N ARG A 292 7.20 -15.91 9.45
CA ARG A 292 7.79 -16.96 8.59
C ARG A 292 9.25 -16.68 8.25
N ALA A 293 9.57 -15.42 7.95
CA ALA A 293 10.91 -15.00 7.56
C ALA A 293 11.91 -15.02 8.73
N LEU A 294 11.44 -14.74 9.95
CA LEU A 294 12.27 -14.79 11.15
C LEU A 294 12.65 -16.23 11.51
N GLY A 295 13.93 -16.49 11.75
CA GLY A 295 14.44 -17.77 12.26
C GLY A 295 13.94 -18.08 13.66
N ALA A 296 14.25 -19.30 14.14
CA ALA A 296 13.85 -19.77 15.46
C ALA A 296 14.88 -19.48 16.55
N ASP A 297 16.10 -19.09 16.19
CA ASP A 297 17.23 -19.01 17.09
C ASP A 297 17.64 -17.57 17.45
N GLY A 298 18.24 -17.38 18.59
CA GLY A 298 18.79 -16.11 19.05
C GLY A 298 17.76 -14.97 19.07
N ASP A 299 18.21 -13.79 18.72
CA ASP A 299 17.38 -12.57 18.70
C ASP A 299 16.22 -12.67 17.70
N ARG A 300 16.42 -13.35 16.56
CA ARG A 300 15.35 -13.61 15.59
C ARG A 300 14.27 -14.50 16.18
N GLY A 301 14.65 -15.53 16.93
CA GLY A 301 13.72 -16.41 17.64
C GLY A 301 12.90 -15.66 18.70
N ALA A 302 13.54 -14.77 19.47
CA ALA A 302 12.86 -13.93 20.46
C ALA A 302 11.85 -12.99 19.80
N THR A 303 12.22 -12.34 18.68
CA THR A 303 11.33 -11.48 17.89
C THR A 303 10.17 -12.28 17.31
N ARG A 304 10.45 -13.43 16.71
CA ARG A 304 9.42 -14.34 16.19
C ARG A 304 8.43 -14.76 17.28
N GLY A 305 8.92 -15.09 18.48
CA GLY A 305 8.09 -15.41 19.63
C GLY A 305 7.13 -14.29 20.01
N ALA A 306 7.60 -13.03 20.05
CA ALA A 306 6.80 -11.87 20.34
C ALA A 306 5.72 -11.62 19.24
N VAL A 307 6.08 -11.77 17.96
CA VAL A 307 5.14 -11.68 16.84
C VAL A 307 4.03 -12.73 16.93
N LEU A 308 4.41 -14.00 17.16
CA LEU A 308 3.43 -15.07 17.30
C LEU A 308 2.50 -14.87 18.50
N GLU A 309 2.99 -14.31 19.60
CA GLU A 309 2.17 -13.96 20.76
C GLU A 309 1.16 -12.86 20.41
N ALA A 310 1.58 -11.80 19.71
CA ALA A 310 0.69 -10.74 19.24
C ALA A 310 -0.41 -11.26 18.29
N LEU A 311 -0.04 -12.14 17.34
CA LEU A 311 -0.97 -12.79 16.43
C LEU A 311 -1.99 -13.68 17.17
N ARG A 312 -1.55 -14.48 18.18
CA ARG A 312 -2.45 -15.29 18.99
C ARG A 312 -3.44 -14.43 19.77
N ARG A 313 -2.97 -13.31 20.31
CA ARG A 313 -3.82 -12.38 21.07
C ARG A 313 -4.86 -11.72 20.16
N ALA A 314 -4.46 -11.32 18.96
CA ALA A 314 -5.37 -10.74 17.97
C ALA A 314 -6.43 -11.75 17.48
N ALA A 315 -6.10 -13.05 17.44
CA ALA A 315 -7.03 -14.11 17.07
C ALA A 315 -8.07 -14.45 18.16
N ARG A 316 -7.85 -13.98 19.39
CA ARG A 316 -8.76 -14.26 20.54
C ARG A 316 -9.23 -12.95 21.15
N PRO A 317 -10.33 -12.35 20.65
CA PRO A 317 -10.88 -11.13 21.24
C PRO A 317 -11.22 -11.37 22.71
N GLY A 318 -10.76 -10.47 23.57
CA GLY A 318 -11.01 -10.55 25.01
C GLY A 318 -12.50 -10.35 25.34
N PRO A 319 -12.95 -10.68 26.58
CA PRO A 319 -14.35 -10.49 26.99
C PRO A 319 -14.86 -9.06 26.81
N ARG A 320 -14.03 -8.06 27.12
CA ARG A 320 -14.35 -6.63 26.93
C ARG A 320 -14.51 -6.27 25.45
N GLU A 321 -13.67 -6.80 24.60
CA GLU A 321 -13.67 -6.58 23.15
C GLU A 321 -14.90 -7.24 22.51
N ARG A 322 -15.26 -8.46 22.94
CA ARG A 322 -16.51 -9.11 22.57
C ARG A 322 -17.73 -8.31 23.05
N ALA A 323 -17.72 -7.84 24.29
CA ALA A 323 -18.81 -7.02 24.84
C ALA A 323 -18.95 -5.70 24.08
N LEU A 324 -17.85 -5.04 23.70
CA LEU A 324 -17.87 -3.83 22.89
C LEU A 324 -18.42 -4.10 21.49
N GLN A 325 -18.01 -5.18 20.85
CA GLN A 325 -18.52 -5.61 19.54
C GLN A 325 -20.02 -5.89 19.60
N TRP A 326 -20.49 -6.58 20.65
CA TRP A 326 -21.93 -6.82 20.91
C TRP A 326 -22.69 -5.53 21.17
N TRP A 327 -22.12 -4.61 21.93
CA TRP A 327 -22.75 -3.33 22.26
C TRP A 327 -22.84 -2.39 21.04
N GLU A 328 -21.82 -2.35 20.19
CA GLU A 328 -21.85 -1.62 18.91
C GLU A 328 -22.88 -2.22 17.95
N PHE A 329 -23.01 -3.54 17.92
CA PHE A 329 -24.05 -4.27 17.19
C PHE A 329 -25.44 -3.88 17.66
N LEU A 330 -25.71 -3.96 18.97
CA LEU A 330 -27.03 -3.63 19.53
C LEU A 330 -27.43 -2.16 19.33
N ARG A 331 -26.48 -1.26 19.13
CA ARG A 331 -26.76 0.16 18.84
C ARG A 331 -26.88 0.49 17.35
N GLY A 332 -26.89 -0.52 16.48
CA GLY A 332 -26.96 -0.31 15.03
C GLY A 332 -25.75 0.46 14.44
N ARG A 333 -24.68 0.65 15.23
CA ARG A 333 -23.41 1.27 14.76
C ARG A 333 -22.53 0.29 14.00
N ARG A 334 -22.81 -0.99 14.12
CA ARG A 334 -22.44 -2.01 13.14
C ARG A 334 -23.72 -2.51 12.51
N ALA A 335 -23.82 -2.37 11.21
CA ALA A 335 -24.78 -3.18 10.46
C ALA A 335 -24.55 -4.65 10.84
N ASP A 336 -25.66 -5.47 10.81
CA ASP A 336 -25.69 -6.90 11.04
C ASP A 336 -24.30 -7.55 10.98
N PRO A 337 -23.94 -8.46 11.90
CA PRO A 337 -22.70 -9.24 11.83
C PRO A 337 -22.61 -10.13 10.57
N ALA A 338 -23.47 -9.92 9.57
CA ALA A 338 -23.14 -10.28 8.20
C ALA A 338 -21.77 -9.65 7.89
N PRO A 339 -20.78 -10.45 7.52
CA PRO A 339 -19.39 -10.07 7.53
C PRO A 339 -19.18 -8.93 6.56
N SER A 340 -18.87 -7.75 7.06
CA SER A 340 -17.99 -6.90 6.28
C SER A 340 -16.69 -7.69 6.10
N TRP A 341 -16.04 -7.59 4.97
CA TRP A 341 -14.72 -8.20 4.77
C TRP A 341 -13.72 -7.77 5.87
N LYS A 342 -14.02 -6.73 6.63
CA LYS A 342 -13.34 -6.26 7.85
C LYS A 342 -13.62 -7.14 9.08
N ASP A 343 -14.61 -8.07 8.99
CA ASP A 343 -14.88 -9.01 10.08
C ASP A 343 -13.92 -10.21 9.97
N PRO A 344 -12.99 -10.38 10.93
CA PRO A 344 -12.06 -11.49 10.94
C PRO A 344 -12.70 -12.88 10.98
N ALA A 345 -14.00 -13.00 11.14
CA ALA A 345 -14.66 -14.27 11.38
C ALA A 345 -15.14 -15.01 10.12
N ARG A 346 -15.07 -14.45 8.90
CA ARG A 346 -15.70 -15.09 7.74
C ARG A 346 -14.86 -15.13 6.45
N GLY A 347 -14.52 -16.32 6.08
CA GLY A 347 -14.30 -16.82 4.71
C GLY A 347 -12.90 -16.68 4.14
N PHE A 348 -12.31 -15.51 4.01
CA PHE A 348 -10.97 -15.33 3.44
C PHE A 348 -9.87 -15.64 4.47
N GLU A 349 -10.15 -15.45 5.75
CA GLU A 349 -9.25 -15.73 6.87
C GLU A 349 -8.95 -17.21 7.10
N TRP A 350 -9.79 -18.12 6.63
CA TRP A 350 -9.64 -19.54 6.94
C TRP A 350 -8.30 -20.13 6.50
N ARG A 351 -7.82 -19.77 5.34
CA ARG A 351 -6.51 -20.27 4.86
C ARG A 351 -5.36 -19.72 5.70
N HIS A 352 -5.31 -18.43 5.93
CA HIS A 352 -4.26 -17.80 6.74
C HIS A 352 -4.40 -18.11 8.22
N HIS A 353 -5.63 -18.22 8.73
CA HIS A 353 -5.88 -18.66 10.10
C HIS A 353 -5.43 -20.10 10.31
N THR A 354 -5.77 -21.01 9.41
CA THR A 354 -5.35 -22.42 9.44
C THR A 354 -3.83 -22.54 9.34
N GLU A 355 -3.19 -21.73 8.50
CA GLU A 355 -1.75 -21.71 8.35
C GLU A 355 -1.07 -21.10 9.57
N MET A 356 -1.60 -20.03 10.15
CA MET A 356 -1.14 -19.45 11.41
C MET A 356 -1.27 -20.47 12.55
N LEU A 357 -2.39 -21.18 12.66
CA LEU A 357 -2.58 -22.25 13.64
C LEU A 357 -1.59 -23.39 13.40
N SER A 358 -1.34 -23.73 12.14
CA SER A 358 -0.35 -24.74 11.76
C SER A 358 1.08 -24.33 12.14
N LEU A 359 1.45 -23.07 11.95
CA LEU A 359 2.73 -22.52 12.41
C LEU A 359 2.85 -22.54 13.93
N MET A 360 1.75 -22.26 14.64
CA MET A 360 1.69 -22.29 16.11
C MET A 360 1.78 -23.71 16.68
N GLN A 361 1.16 -24.69 16.04
CA GLN A 361 1.07 -26.07 16.52
C GLN A 361 2.32 -26.89 16.24
N ARG A 362 3.01 -26.62 15.12
CA ARG A 362 4.10 -27.48 14.67
C ARG A 362 5.44 -27.21 15.31
N GLY A 363 5.64 -26.12 16.05
CA GLY A 363 6.94 -25.80 16.68
C GLY A 363 8.16 -25.85 15.75
N ARG A 364 7.93 -26.14 14.47
CA ARG A 364 8.97 -26.30 13.46
C ARG A 364 9.47 -24.92 13.02
N PRO A 365 10.79 -24.73 12.96
CA PRO A 365 11.35 -23.55 12.32
C PRO A 365 10.76 -23.46 10.89
N ALA A 366 10.25 -22.27 10.53
CA ALA A 366 10.00 -21.98 9.13
C ALA A 366 11.30 -22.28 8.39
N ARG A 367 11.22 -22.99 7.25
CA ARG A 367 12.39 -23.12 6.40
C ARG A 367 12.90 -21.71 6.14
N PRO A 368 14.21 -21.45 6.31
CA PRO A 368 14.75 -20.17 5.89
C PRO A 368 14.31 -19.98 4.44
N ILE A 369 13.88 -18.77 4.09
CA ILE A 369 13.68 -18.38 2.70
C ILE A 369 15.06 -18.58 2.08
N SER A 370 15.22 -19.68 1.36
CA SER A 370 16.44 -19.90 0.59
C SER A 370 16.53 -18.74 -0.39
N PRO A 371 17.69 -18.08 -0.55
CA PRO A 371 17.88 -17.05 -1.57
C PRO A 371 17.88 -17.60 -3.00
N GLN A 372 17.46 -18.83 -3.19
CA GLN A 372 17.12 -19.40 -4.50
C GLN A 372 15.67 -18.99 -4.84
N ALA A 373 15.49 -17.70 -5.18
CA ALA A 373 14.56 -17.39 -6.25
C ALA A 373 15.08 -18.15 -7.47
N GLU A 374 14.28 -19.07 -7.99
CA GLU A 374 14.53 -19.63 -9.31
C GLU A 374 14.80 -18.45 -10.25
N GLU A 375 15.97 -18.45 -10.88
CA GLU A 375 16.26 -17.51 -11.96
C GLU A 375 15.08 -17.57 -12.94
N PRO A 376 14.48 -16.44 -13.32
CA PRO A 376 13.52 -16.43 -14.39
C PRO A 376 14.27 -16.97 -15.61
N THR A 377 13.82 -18.12 -16.13
CA THR A 377 14.35 -18.78 -17.32
C THR A 377 14.33 -17.74 -18.43
N VAL A 378 15.50 -17.21 -18.75
CA VAL A 378 15.69 -16.28 -19.86
C VAL A 378 15.24 -16.99 -21.11
N LEU A 379 14.20 -16.50 -21.74
CA LEU A 379 13.70 -16.95 -23.03
C LEU A 379 14.87 -17.14 -23.98
N ALA A 380 15.01 -18.39 -24.48
CA ALA A 380 16.02 -18.81 -25.39
C ALA A 380 16.17 -17.82 -26.55
N ARG A 381 17.38 -17.33 -26.74
CA ARG A 381 17.81 -16.56 -27.92
C ARG A 381 17.42 -17.36 -29.19
N ALA A 382 16.52 -16.82 -29.99
CA ALA A 382 16.31 -17.24 -31.34
C ALA A 382 17.62 -17.09 -32.12
N ARG A 383 18.19 -18.20 -32.60
CA ARG A 383 19.31 -18.18 -33.51
C ARG A 383 18.82 -17.63 -34.86
N PRO A 384 19.57 -16.75 -35.53
CA PRO A 384 19.27 -16.42 -36.92
C PRO A 384 19.47 -17.64 -37.78
N ARG A 385 18.49 -17.97 -38.60
CA ARG A 385 18.68 -18.89 -39.75
C ARG A 385 19.50 -18.15 -40.76
N GLY A 386 20.67 -18.68 -41.02
CA GLY A 386 21.44 -18.36 -42.21
C GLY A 386 20.81 -19.01 -43.45
N ASP A 387 21.08 -18.32 -44.55
CA ASP A 387 20.81 -18.50 -45.99
C ASP A 387 19.54 -17.79 -46.49
#